data_ed51ce1adad999434c656828c19e3a50
#
_entry.id   ed51ce1adad999434c656828c19e3a50
#
_cell.length_a   1.000
_cell.length_b   1.000
_cell.length_c   1.000
_cell.angle_alpha   90.00
_cell.angle_beta   90.00
_cell.angle_gamma   90.00
#
_symmetry.space_group_name_H-M   'P 1'
#
loop_
_entity.id
_entity.type
_entity.pdbx_description
1 polymer ?
#
loop_
_entity_poly.entity_id
_entity_poly.type
_entity_poly.pdbx_seq_one_letter_code
_entity_poly.pdbx_strand_id
1 'polypeptide(L)'
;MNEHIDMKISGSSSMPGGEYRRVSISGAGKVQGSLKCEEMHCSGASNVQGDVDCAGELCTSGAGKVAGSVRCGSLTSSGSFSAQSVQVEGLASVSGSLRTEQALTAD
;
A
#
# COMPACT_ATOMS: atom_id res chain seq x y z
N MET A 1 24.32 1.15 7.38
CA MET A 1 23.34 1.68 8.32
C MET A 1 22.02 1.89 7.63
N ASN A 2 20.99 1.31 8.15
CA ASN A 2 19.69 1.42 7.56
C ASN A 2 18.92 2.52 8.22
N GLU A 3 18.66 3.53 7.46
CA GLU A 3 17.86 4.61 7.95
C GLU A 3 16.46 4.47 7.39
N HIS A 4 15.55 4.16 8.26
CA HIS A 4 14.16 4.06 7.87
C HIS A 4 13.55 5.42 8.03
N ILE A 5 13.02 5.93 6.94
CA ILE A 5 12.46 7.27 6.93
C ILE A 5 10.95 7.16 6.96
N ASP A 6 10.34 7.98 7.80
CA ASP A 6 8.89 8.08 7.81
C ASP A 6 8.46 9.04 6.73
N MET A 7 7.51 8.60 5.90
CA MET A 7 7.00 9.41 4.82
C MET A 7 5.56 9.78 5.14
N LYS A 8 5.27 11.06 5.08
CA LYS A 8 3.93 11.53 5.37
C LYS A 8 3.47 12.45 4.25
N ILE A 9 2.37 12.12 3.65
CA ILE A 9 1.79 12.89 2.56
C ILE A 9 0.45 13.43 3.00
N SER A 10 0.31 14.74 2.90
CA SER A 10 -0.87 15.43 3.35
C SER A 10 -1.26 16.38 2.23
N GLY A 11 -2.29 16.08 1.51
CA GLY A 11 -2.69 16.82 0.33
C GLY A 11 -2.31 16.04 -0.91
N SER A 12 -1.98 16.72 -1.99
CA SER A 12 -1.58 16.09 -3.23
C SER A 12 -0.07 16.09 -3.35
N SER A 13 0.51 14.92 -3.52
CA SER A 13 1.95 14.83 -3.61
C SER A 13 2.34 13.56 -4.35
N SER A 14 3.52 13.55 -4.92
CA SER A 14 4.04 12.36 -5.54
C SER A 14 5.45 12.12 -5.02
N MET A 15 5.84 10.87 -4.96
CA MET A 15 7.15 10.52 -4.46
C MET A 15 7.73 9.38 -5.28
N PRO A 16 9.04 9.30 -5.39
CA PRO A 16 9.66 8.15 -6.04
C PRO A 16 9.56 6.94 -5.13
N GLY A 17 9.71 5.77 -5.71
CA GLY A 17 9.76 4.57 -4.92
C GLY A 17 11.01 4.54 -4.05
N GLY A 18 11.04 3.65 -3.11
CA GLY A 18 12.18 3.56 -2.23
C GLY A 18 11.84 2.76 -1.00
N GLU A 19 12.65 2.91 0.00
CA GLU A 19 12.54 2.16 1.23
C GLU A 19 12.23 3.10 2.37
N TYR A 20 11.13 2.86 3.04
CA TYR A 20 10.70 3.70 4.14
C TYR A 20 10.30 2.81 5.31
N ARG A 21 10.27 3.39 6.48
CA ARG A 21 9.83 2.65 7.65
C ARG A 21 8.31 2.72 7.76
N ARG A 22 7.77 3.91 7.66
CA ARG A 22 6.34 4.11 7.81
C ARG A 22 5.87 5.10 6.75
N VAL A 23 4.84 4.72 6.04
CA VAL A 23 4.27 5.59 5.02
C VAL A 23 2.85 5.93 5.43
N SER A 24 2.55 7.20 5.47
CA SER A 24 1.23 7.68 5.84
C SER A 24 0.73 8.63 4.75
N ILE A 25 -0.37 8.30 4.14
CA ILE A 25 -0.94 9.11 3.08
C ILE A 25 -2.32 9.56 3.50
N SER A 26 -2.49 10.87 3.52
CA SER A 26 -3.72 11.49 3.96
C SER A 26 -4.13 12.52 2.93
N GLY A 27 -4.69 12.09 1.84
CA GLY A 27 -5.04 12.93 0.72
C GLY A 27 -4.78 12.14 -0.53
N ALA A 28 -4.21 12.75 -1.55
CA ALA A 28 -3.88 12.07 -2.78
C ALA A 28 -2.37 11.87 -2.88
N GLY A 29 -1.95 10.63 -2.87
CA GLY A 29 -0.54 10.30 -2.96
C GLY A 29 -0.25 9.45 -4.18
N LYS A 30 0.89 9.67 -4.79
CA LYS A 30 1.29 8.92 -5.97
C LYS A 30 2.73 8.45 -5.81
N VAL A 31 2.95 7.17 -6.02
CA VAL A 31 4.28 6.60 -5.93
C VAL A 31 4.70 6.13 -7.32
N GLN A 32 5.85 6.61 -7.76
CA GLN A 32 6.34 6.30 -9.09
C GLN A 32 7.42 5.24 -9.04
N GLY A 33 7.05 4.02 -8.81
CA GLY A 33 8.01 2.94 -8.74
C GLY A 33 7.66 2.00 -7.61
N SER A 34 8.59 1.16 -7.24
CA SER A 34 8.37 0.18 -6.18
C SER A 34 8.53 0.85 -4.82
N LEU A 35 7.68 0.45 -3.91
CA LEU A 35 7.69 0.99 -2.57
C LEU A 35 7.90 -0.14 -1.57
N LYS A 36 8.80 0.07 -0.65
CA LYS A 36 9.09 -0.90 0.38
C LYS A 36 9.00 -0.23 1.74
N CYS A 37 8.22 -0.77 2.62
CA CYS A 37 8.02 -0.17 3.93
C CYS A 37 7.67 -1.23 4.96
N GLU A 38 7.67 -0.83 6.22
CA GLU A 38 7.26 -1.73 7.29
C GLU A 38 5.79 -1.57 7.61
N GLU A 39 5.30 -0.34 7.57
CA GLU A 39 3.90 -0.07 7.84
C GLU A 39 3.41 0.96 6.84
N MET A 40 2.18 0.81 6.40
CA MET A 40 1.62 1.75 5.45
C MET A 40 0.17 2.03 5.82
N HIS A 41 -0.16 3.30 5.89
CA HIS A 41 -1.50 3.77 6.16
C HIS A 41 -1.93 4.70 5.05
N CYS A 42 -3.01 4.37 4.40
CA CYS A 42 -3.57 5.20 3.35
C CYS A 42 -4.97 5.63 3.76
N SER A 43 -5.16 6.92 3.84
CA SER A 43 -6.44 7.47 4.26
C SER A 43 -6.86 8.52 3.25
N GLY A 44 -7.19 8.10 2.08
CA GLY A 44 -7.52 8.96 0.97
C GLY A 44 -7.29 8.18 -0.29
N ALA A 45 -6.75 8.82 -1.33
CA ALA A 45 -6.48 8.15 -2.59
C ALA A 45 -4.99 7.94 -2.74
N SER A 46 -4.59 6.72 -2.98
CA SER A 46 -3.18 6.42 -3.23
C SER A 46 -3.06 5.66 -4.53
N ASN A 47 -1.97 5.91 -5.23
CA ASN A 47 -1.74 5.33 -6.53
C ASN A 47 -0.27 4.95 -6.63
N VAL A 48 0.01 3.67 -6.80
CA VAL A 48 1.37 3.18 -6.89
C VAL A 48 1.57 2.58 -8.27
N GLN A 49 2.59 3.03 -8.97
CA GLN A 49 2.84 2.56 -10.32
C GLN A 49 3.71 1.31 -10.37
N GLY A 50 4.37 0.98 -9.28
CA GLY A 50 5.18 -0.24 -9.20
C GLY A 50 4.61 -1.20 -8.20
N ASP A 51 5.49 -1.90 -7.50
CA ASP A 51 5.10 -2.90 -6.53
C ASP A 51 5.13 -2.31 -5.12
N VAL A 52 4.32 -2.88 -4.24
CA VAL A 52 4.34 -2.49 -2.83
C VAL A 52 4.76 -3.70 -2.01
N ASP A 53 5.77 -3.50 -1.19
CA ASP A 53 6.26 -4.54 -0.30
C ASP A 53 6.22 -3.99 1.11
N CYS A 54 5.31 -4.50 1.91
CA CYS A 54 5.11 -4.03 3.26
C CYS A 54 5.38 -5.19 4.22
N ALA A 55 6.41 -5.06 5.03
CA ALA A 55 6.79 -6.14 5.93
C ALA A 55 5.81 -6.33 7.07
N GLY A 56 5.12 -5.27 7.46
CA GLY A 56 4.18 -5.35 8.56
C GLY A 56 2.75 -5.19 8.09
N GLU A 57 2.11 -4.12 8.48
CA GLU A 57 0.69 -3.93 8.27
C GLU A 57 0.42 -2.90 7.19
N LEU A 58 -0.50 -3.22 6.31
CA LEU A 58 -0.95 -2.30 5.28
C LEU A 58 -2.42 -1.97 5.55
N CYS A 59 -2.69 -0.72 5.86
CA CYS A 59 -4.04 -0.23 6.12
C CYS A 59 -4.46 0.73 5.03
N THR A 60 -5.59 0.48 4.45
CA THR A 60 -6.14 1.34 3.42
C THR A 60 -7.57 1.72 3.78
N SER A 61 -7.82 3.01 3.85
CA SER A 61 -9.12 3.51 4.24
C SER A 61 -9.52 4.60 3.26
N GLY A 62 -9.92 4.23 2.09
CA GLY A 62 -10.24 5.11 1.01
C GLY A 62 -10.03 4.38 -0.28
N ALA A 63 -9.43 5.00 -1.27
CA ALA A 63 -9.19 4.37 -2.55
C ALA A 63 -7.69 4.14 -2.73
N GLY A 64 -7.33 2.89 -2.93
CA GLY A 64 -5.94 2.53 -3.19
C GLY A 64 -5.83 1.83 -4.53
N LYS A 65 -4.78 2.14 -5.27
CA LYS A 65 -4.58 1.53 -6.56
C LYS A 65 -3.10 1.24 -6.76
N VAL A 66 -2.81 0.00 -7.08
CA VAL A 66 -1.44 -0.44 -7.32
C VAL A 66 -1.38 -1.09 -8.69
N ALA A 67 -0.48 -0.60 -9.53
CA ALA A 67 -0.34 -1.14 -10.88
C ALA A 67 0.39 -2.47 -10.88
N GLY A 68 1.18 -2.76 -9.86
CA GLY A 68 1.92 -4.01 -9.78
C GLY A 68 1.42 -4.91 -8.69
N SER A 69 2.33 -5.56 -7.99
CA SER A 69 1.99 -6.54 -6.95
C SER A 69 2.06 -5.90 -5.57
N VAL A 70 1.23 -6.39 -4.67
CA VAL A 70 1.25 -5.97 -3.29
C VAL A 70 1.62 -7.16 -2.43
N ARG A 71 2.56 -6.95 -1.53
CA ARG A 71 2.99 -7.98 -0.62
C ARG A 71 3.04 -7.38 0.77
N CYS A 72 2.37 -8.00 1.71
CA CYS A 72 2.33 -7.48 3.06
C CYS A 72 2.16 -8.58 4.08
N GLY A 73 2.45 -8.25 5.33
CA GLY A 73 2.22 -9.17 6.43
C GLY A 73 0.76 -9.29 6.75
N SER A 74 0.08 -8.17 6.91
CA SER A 74 -1.36 -8.19 7.09
C SER A 74 -1.96 -7.04 6.31
N LEU A 75 -3.17 -7.23 5.84
CA LEU A 75 -3.85 -6.25 5.00
C LEU A 75 -5.19 -5.93 5.61
N THR A 76 -5.44 -4.64 5.81
CA THR A 76 -6.74 -4.17 6.25
C THR A 76 -7.20 -3.12 5.26
N SER A 77 -8.33 -3.36 4.64
CA SER A 77 -8.85 -2.45 3.64
C SER A 77 -10.29 -2.12 3.97
N SER A 78 -10.56 -0.83 4.03
CA SER A 78 -11.90 -0.35 4.39
C SER A 78 -12.31 0.70 3.37
N GLY A 79 -12.52 0.29 2.16
CA GLY A 79 -12.85 1.16 1.05
C GLY A 79 -12.60 0.40 -0.21
N SER A 80 -12.04 1.04 -1.22
CA SER A 80 -11.75 0.38 -2.49
C SER A 80 -10.25 0.18 -2.63
N PHE A 81 -9.86 -1.02 -2.97
CA PHE A 81 -8.46 -1.33 -3.18
C PHE A 81 -8.33 -2.15 -4.45
N SER A 82 -7.39 -1.76 -5.28
CA SER A 82 -7.21 -2.37 -6.58
C SER A 82 -5.74 -2.63 -6.81
N ALA A 83 -5.40 -3.84 -7.20
CA ALA A 83 -4.03 -4.21 -7.47
C ALA A 83 -3.99 -5.29 -8.52
N GLN A 84 -2.83 -5.49 -9.12
CA GLN A 84 -2.69 -6.56 -10.09
C GLN A 84 -2.67 -7.91 -9.39
N SER A 85 -1.90 -8.01 -8.34
CA SER A 85 -1.93 -9.22 -7.50
C SER A 85 -1.63 -8.81 -6.07
N VAL A 86 -2.21 -9.54 -5.15
CA VAL A 86 -2.05 -9.25 -3.72
C VAL A 86 -1.62 -10.53 -3.02
N GLN A 87 -0.59 -10.43 -2.24
CA GLN A 87 -0.11 -11.55 -1.44
C GLN A 87 -0.01 -11.12 0.01
N VAL A 88 -0.72 -11.78 0.90
CA VAL A 88 -0.74 -11.47 2.30
C VAL A 88 -0.24 -12.68 3.07
N GLU A 89 0.78 -12.50 3.88
CA GLU A 89 1.34 -13.62 4.63
C GLU A 89 0.60 -13.93 5.89
N GLY A 90 -0.08 -12.95 6.44
CA GLY A 90 -0.83 -13.14 7.68
C GLY A 90 -2.31 -13.05 7.44
N LEU A 91 -2.93 -12.02 7.99
CA LEU A 91 -4.36 -11.87 7.99
C LEU A 91 -4.79 -10.81 6.99
N ALA A 92 -5.75 -11.13 6.17
CA ALA A 92 -6.31 -10.18 5.23
C ALA A 92 -7.74 -9.89 5.62
N SER A 93 -8.04 -8.61 5.84
CA SER A 93 -9.36 -8.17 6.23
C SER A 93 -9.80 -7.07 5.28
N VAL A 94 -10.82 -7.35 4.52
CA VAL A 94 -11.34 -6.40 3.55
C VAL A 94 -12.79 -6.11 3.86
N SER A 95 -13.08 -4.84 4.08
CA SER A 95 -14.41 -4.40 4.41
C SER A 95 -14.84 -3.36 3.39
N GLY A 96 -14.95 -3.75 2.18
CA GLY A 96 -15.28 -2.88 1.08
C GLY A 96 -15.08 -3.64 -0.19
N SER A 97 -14.44 -3.02 -1.17
CA SER A 97 -14.20 -3.64 -2.45
C SER A 97 -12.72 -3.91 -2.65
N LEU A 98 -12.42 -5.12 -3.04
CA LEU A 98 -11.06 -5.49 -3.40
C LEU A 98 -11.08 -6.07 -4.81
N ARG A 99 -10.25 -5.51 -5.67
CA ARG A 99 -10.18 -5.97 -7.04
C ARG A 99 -8.75 -6.34 -7.37
N THR A 100 -8.55 -7.56 -7.80
CA THR A 100 -7.25 -8.02 -8.26
C THR A 100 -7.40 -8.59 -9.65
N GLU A 101 -6.41 -8.35 -10.50
CA GLU A 101 -6.49 -8.86 -11.86
C GLU A 101 -5.95 -10.27 -11.97
N GLN A 102 -5.03 -10.65 -11.11
CA GLN A 102 -4.47 -11.99 -11.18
C GLN A 102 -4.95 -12.86 -10.05
N ALA A 103 -4.48 -12.61 -8.84
CA ALA A 103 -4.82 -13.50 -7.74
C ALA A 103 -4.62 -12.81 -6.42
N LEU A 104 -5.45 -13.20 -5.47
CA LEU A 104 -5.27 -12.83 -4.08
C LEU A 104 -4.83 -14.06 -3.34
N THR A 105 -3.66 -14.00 -2.73
CA THR A 105 -3.14 -15.11 -1.95
C THR A 105 -2.99 -14.67 -0.50
N ALA A 106 -3.62 -15.40 0.40
CA ALA A 106 -3.54 -15.11 1.82
C ALA A 106 -3.28 -16.40 2.57
N ASP A 107 -2.38 -16.30 3.53
CA ASP A 107 -2.04 -17.43 4.38
C ASP A 107 -2.83 -17.38 5.68
#